data_f3367998f76a20f5a16e409b893c1894
#
_entry.id   f3367998f76a20f5a16e409b893c1894
#
_cell.length_a   1.000
_cell.length_b   1.000
_cell.length_c   1.000
_cell.angle_alpha   90.00
_cell.angle_beta   90.00
_cell.angle_gamma   90.00
#
_symmetry.space_group_name_H-M   'P 1'
#
loop_
_entity.id
_entity.type
_entity.pdbx_description
1 polymer ?
#
loop_
_entity_poly.entity_id
_entity_poly.type
_entity_poly.pdbx_seq_one_letter_code
_entity_poly.pdbx_strand_id
1 'polypeptide(L)'
;MTALTLAAAQTTSIAGDVPGNIQGHLRFMQAAAEQGVQLLVFPELSLTGYEPALAAQLAITPEDVLLAPLREMAQELRMTAVVGMPIRLAPGTGVFIGALVLGADGSLAVYTKQHLHPGEEVAFVAGQGGAALEWADDRIALAVCADFSHASHPRLAAEAGATA
;
A
#
# COMPACT_ATOMS: atom_id res chain seq x y z
N MET A 1 -9.94 -25.06 -4.20
CA MET A 1 -9.21 -23.76 -4.26
C MET A 1 -10.25 -22.67 -4.43
N THR A 2 -10.35 -21.76 -3.49
CA THR A 2 -11.18 -20.55 -3.60
C THR A 2 -10.41 -19.55 -4.44
N ALA A 3 -10.93 -19.17 -5.59
CA ALA A 3 -10.26 -18.19 -6.45
C ALA A 3 -10.24 -16.82 -5.74
N LEU A 4 -9.11 -16.12 -5.74
CA LEU A 4 -9.00 -14.75 -5.28
C LEU A 4 -9.54 -13.80 -6.34
N THR A 5 -10.48 -12.92 -5.95
CA THR A 5 -10.92 -11.80 -6.79
C THR A 5 -10.11 -10.56 -6.41
N LEU A 6 -9.19 -10.17 -7.28
CA LEU A 6 -8.32 -9.02 -7.11
C LEU A 6 -8.71 -7.90 -8.05
N ALA A 7 -8.61 -6.65 -7.60
CA ALA A 7 -8.77 -5.46 -8.44
C ALA A 7 -7.64 -4.46 -8.20
N ALA A 8 -7.24 -3.78 -9.27
CA ALA A 8 -6.36 -2.63 -9.24
C ALA A 8 -7.20 -1.35 -9.43
N ALA A 9 -7.17 -0.46 -8.45
CA ALA A 9 -7.86 0.81 -8.54
C ALA A 9 -7.09 1.78 -9.45
N GLN A 10 -7.78 2.37 -10.40
CA GLN A 10 -7.26 3.47 -11.20
C GLN A 10 -7.90 4.77 -10.72
N THR A 11 -7.18 5.51 -9.88
CA THR A 11 -7.69 6.73 -9.25
C THR A 11 -6.82 7.93 -9.58
N THR A 12 -7.38 9.13 -9.45
CA THR A 12 -6.63 10.38 -9.46
C THR A 12 -6.58 10.92 -8.04
N SER A 13 -5.38 11.04 -7.48
CA SER A 13 -5.17 11.67 -6.17
C SER A 13 -5.11 13.19 -6.31
N ILE A 14 -5.68 13.88 -5.33
CA ILE A 14 -5.53 15.33 -5.18
C ILE A 14 -4.26 15.58 -4.38
N ALA A 15 -3.34 16.39 -4.94
CA ALA A 15 -2.03 16.67 -4.35
C ALA A 15 -2.16 17.17 -2.89
N GLY A 16 -1.63 16.42 -1.94
CA GLY A 16 -1.61 16.73 -0.51
C GLY A 16 -2.96 16.72 0.22
N ASP A 17 -4.08 16.50 -0.47
CA ASP A 17 -5.42 16.42 0.16
C ASP A 17 -5.71 15.01 0.66
N VAL A 18 -5.07 14.63 1.76
CA VAL A 18 -5.23 13.29 2.33
C VAL A 18 -6.69 13.00 2.74
N PRO A 19 -7.44 13.90 3.40
CA PRO A 19 -8.85 13.64 3.72
C PRO A 19 -9.71 13.40 2.48
N GLY A 20 -9.55 14.21 1.42
CA GLY A 20 -10.28 14.05 0.16
C GLY A 20 -9.92 12.74 -0.53
N ASN A 21 -8.65 12.37 -0.54
CA ASN A 21 -8.20 11.11 -1.12
C ASN A 21 -8.73 9.89 -0.33
N ILE A 22 -8.77 9.94 1.01
CA ILE A 22 -9.43 8.91 1.83
C ILE A 22 -10.88 8.72 1.40
N GLN A 23 -11.65 9.80 1.25
CA GLN A 23 -13.03 9.71 0.77
C GLN A 23 -13.14 9.07 -0.62
N GLY A 24 -12.16 9.36 -1.49
CA GLY A 24 -12.03 8.68 -2.78
C GLY A 24 -11.84 7.17 -2.63
N HIS A 25 -10.89 6.76 -1.78
CA HIS A 25 -10.60 5.36 -1.51
C HIS A 25 -11.80 4.61 -0.95
N LEU A 26 -12.53 5.19 0.01
CA LEU A 26 -13.74 4.59 0.58
C LEU A 26 -14.79 4.29 -0.50
N ARG A 27 -15.00 5.21 -1.45
CA ARG A 27 -15.92 4.98 -2.59
C ARG A 27 -15.45 3.83 -3.50
N PHE A 28 -14.14 3.73 -3.77
CA PHE A 28 -13.59 2.63 -4.55
C PHE A 28 -13.73 1.29 -3.81
N MET A 29 -13.48 1.26 -2.52
CA MET A 29 -13.66 0.06 -1.69
C MET A 29 -15.10 -0.42 -1.71
N GLN A 30 -16.07 0.48 -1.58
CA GLN A 30 -17.49 0.15 -1.66
C GLN A 30 -17.84 -0.46 -3.05
N ALA A 31 -17.45 0.21 -4.12
CA ALA A 31 -17.72 -0.26 -5.49
C ALA A 31 -17.04 -1.60 -5.81
N ALA A 32 -15.84 -1.82 -5.28
CA ALA A 32 -15.11 -3.09 -5.43
C ALA A 32 -15.81 -4.22 -4.67
N ALA A 33 -16.31 -3.95 -3.47
CA ALA A 33 -17.04 -4.93 -2.65
C ALA A 33 -18.33 -5.40 -3.35
N GLU A 34 -19.05 -4.50 -4.03
CA GLU A 34 -20.24 -4.83 -4.83
C GLU A 34 -19.93 -5.82 -5.96
N GLN A 35 -18.67 -5.92 -6.39
CA GLN A 35 -18.18 -6.85 -7.41
C GLN A 35 -17.49 -8.09 -6.82
N GLY A 36 -17.54 -8.27 -5.51
CA GLY A 36 -16.93 -9.41 -4.82
C GLY A 36 -15.41 -9.36 -4.75
N VAL A 37 -14.80 -8.19 -4.88
CA VAL A 37 -13.35 -8.02 -4.76
C VAL A 37 -12.92 -8.28 -3.33
N GLN A 38 -11.87 -9.08 -3.16
CA GLN A 38 -11.33 -9.48 -1.87
C GLN A 38 -9.99 -8.83 -1.56
N LEU A 39 -9.22 -8.47 -2.60
CA LEU A 39 -7.98 -7.72 -2.51
C LEU A 39 -8.03 -6.53 -3.49
N LEU A 40 -8.02 -5.32 -2.93
CA LEU A 40 -8.03 -4.08 -3.70
C LEU A 40 -6.70 -3.36 -3.55
N VAL A 41 -6.01 -3.10 -4.66
CA VAL A 41 -4.71 -2.44 -4.66
C VAL A 41 -4.84 -1.04 -5.27
N PHE A 42 -4.43 -0.03 -4.52
CA PHE A 42 -4.36 1.36 -4.94
C PHE A 42 -2.97 1.73 -5.46
N PRO A 43 -2.84 2.82 -6.23
CA PRO A 43 -1.55 3.29 -6.73
C PRO A 43 -0.55 3.69 -5.63
N GLU A 44 0.74 3.73 -6.02
CA GLU A 44 1.80 4.32 -5.19
C GLU A 44 1.41 5.73 -4.73
N LEU A 45 1.61 6.02 -3.43
CA LEU A 45 1.31 7.30 -2.80
C LEU A 45 -0.14 7.79 -3.03
N SER A 46 -1.08 6.86 -3.19
CA SER A 46 -2.48 7.16 -3.57
C SER A 46 -3.22 8.06 -2.57
N LEU A 47 -2.80 8.08 -1.30
CA LEU A 47 -3.42 8.94 -0.27
C LEU A 47 -2.90 10.39 -0.31
N THR A 48 -1.76 10.65 -0.94
CA THR A 48 -1.16 12.00 -0.98
C THR A 48 -1.01 12.59 -2.37
N GLY A 49 -1.06 11.74 -3.39
CA GLY A 49 -0.47 12.04 -4.69
C GLY A 49 1.06 11.91 -4.66
N TYR A 50 1.67 11.89 -5.83
CA TYR A 50 3.12 11.83 -5.97
C TYR A 50 3.73 13.23 -5.79
N GLU A 51 3.90 13.61 -4.51
CA GLU A 51 4.35 14.94 -4.07
C GLU A 51 5.61 14.84 -3.20
N PRO A 52 6.81 14.57 -3.78
CA PRO A 52 8.04 14.40 -3.01
C PRO A 52 8.37 15.61 -2.12
N ALA A 53 8.08 16.83 -2.59
CA ALA A 53 8.30 18.05 -1.81
C ALA A 53 7.47 18.13 -0.53
N LEU A 54 6.33 17.45 -0.46
CA LEU A 54 5.44 17.40 0.69
C LEU A 54 5.63 16.13 1.53
N ALA A 55 6.46 15.18 1.09
CA ALA A 55 6.58 13.86 1.71
C ALA A 55 6.87 13.93 3.21
N ALA A 56 7.80 14.78 3.62
CA ALA A 56 8.18 14.92 5.03
C ALA A 56 7.03 15.48 5.91
N GLN A 57 6.19 16.35 5.35
CA GLN A 57 5.05 16.95 6.03
C GLN A 57 3.86 15.97 6.11
N LEU A 58 3.66 15.19 5.05
CA LEU A 58 2.52 14.28 4.91
C LEU A 58 2.79 12.88 5.49
N ALA A 59 4.05 12.59 5.85
CA ALA A 59 4.42 11.28 6.38
C ALA A 59 3.79 11.03 7.75
N ILE A 60 3.13 9.89 7.86
CA ILE A 60 2.49 9.40 9.10
C ILE A 60 3.18 8.14 9.61
N THR A 61 2.83 7.72 10.83
CA THR A 61 3.14 6.34 11.28
C THR A 61 2.08 5.37 10.75
N PRO A 62 2.38 4.07 10.61
CA PRO A 62 1.39 3.10 10.13
C PRO A 62 0.11 3.04 10.96
N GLU A 63 0.22 3.28 12.28
CA GLU A 63 -0.89 3.23 13.23
C GLU A 63 -1.65 4.55 13.37
N ASP A 64 -1.34 5.55 12.53
CA ASP A 64 -1.99 6.87 12.62
C ASP A 64 -3.50 6.76 12.51
N VAL A 65 -4.20 7.50 13.38
CA VAL A 65 -5.67 7.53 13.43
C VAL A 65 -6.31 7.98 12.13
N LEU A 66 -5.57 8.71 11.30
CA LEU A 66 -6.00 9.12 9.96
C LEU A 66 -6.45 7.93 9.09
N LEU A 67 -5.87 6.76 9.30
CA LEU A 67 -6.19 5.53 8.56
C LEU A 67 -7.41 4.78 9.12
N ALA A 68 -7.97 5.21 10.27
CA ALA A 68 -9.08 4.51 10.90
C ALA A 68 -10.28 4.27 9.96
N PRO A 69 -10.77 5.26 9.18
CA PRO A 69 -11.91 5.03 8.29
C PRO A 69 -11.66 3.96 7.23
N LEU A 70 -10.42 3.89 6.70
CA LEU A 70 -10.05 2.87 5.70
C LEU A 70 -9.95 1.48 6.34
N ARG A 71 -9.40 1.39 7.56
CA ARG A 71 -9.29 0.13 8.30
C ARG A 71 -10.65 -0.42 8.69
N GLU A 72 -11.54 0.44 9.19
CA GLU A 72 -12.93 0.08 9.51
C GLU A 72 -13.68 -0.43 8.27
N MET A 73 -13.57 0.29 7.15
CA MET A 73 -14.18 -0.11 5.89
C MET A 73 -13.64 -1.45 5.38
N ALA A 74 -12.32 -1.71 5.50
CA ALA A 74 -11.71 -2.98 5.10
C ALA A 74 -12.31 -4.16 5.89
N GLN A 75 -12.51 -3.98 7.20
CA GLN A 75 -13.14 -4.98 8.06
C GLN A 75 -14.63 -5.18 7.73
N GLU A 76 -15.39 -4.09 7.60
CA GLU A 76 -16.82 -4.14 7.29
C GLU A 76 -17.10 -4.86 5.98
N LEU A 77 -16.31 -4.57 4.95
CA LEU A 77 -16.42 -5.15 3.62
C LEU A 77 -15.73 -6.52 3.51
N ARG A 78 -15.02 -6.97 4.54
CA ARG A 78 -14.18 -8.18 4.52
C ARG A 78 -13.22 -8.20 3.34
N MET A 79 -12.62 -7.04 3.05
CA MET A 79 -11.73 -6.79 1.94
C MET A 79 -10.35 -6.41 2.47
N THR A 80 -9.28 -6.97 1.91
CA THR A 80 -7.94 -6.45 2.12
C THR A 80 -7.70 -5.31 1.14
N ALA A 81 -7.26 -4.15 1.64
CA ALA A 81 -6.91 -3.00 0.81
C ALA A 81 -5.44 -2.64 0.98
N VAL A 82 -4.74 -2.37 -0.14
CA VAL A 82 -3.36 -1.88 -0.14
C VAL A 82 -3.38 -0.43 -0.60
N VAL A 83 -2.95 0.48 0.29
CA VAL A 83 -2.98 1.94 0.04
C VAL A 83 -1.59 2.54 0.13
N GLY A 84 -1.28 3.51 -0.73
CA GLY A 84 0.03 4.17 -0.80
C GLY A 84 0.11 5.45 0.03
N MET A 85 1.16 5.60 0.86
CA MET A 85 1.37 6.78 1.72
C MET A 85 2.86 6.99 2.02
N PRO A 86 3.35 8.24 2.15
CA PRO A 86 4.63 8.50 2.82
C PRO A 86 4.54 8.08 4.29
N ILE A 87 5.49 7.28 4.78
CA ILE A 87 5.46 6.79 6.16
C ILE A 87 6.80 6.97 6.89
N ARG A 88 6.72 7.05 8.22
CA ARG A 88 7.86 6.91 9.14
C ARG A 88 7.63 5.71 10.03
N LEU A 89 8.61 4.81 10.09
CA LEU A 89 8.50 3.60 10.91
C LEU A 89 8.80 3.87 12.40
N ALA A 90 9.56 4.92 12.68
CA ALA A 90 9.87 5.36 14.04
C ALA A 90 10.29 6.85 14.05
N PRO A 91 10.25 7.52 15.21
CA PRO A 91 10.80 8.86 15.37
C PRO A 91 12.25 8.93 14.92
N GLY A 92 12.60 9.92 14.10
CA GLY A 92 13.96 10.12 13.60
C GLY A 92 14.38 9.25 12.42
N THR A 93 13.53 8.34 11.96
CA THR A 93 13.77 7.62 10.70
C THR A 93 13.48 8.52 9.49
N GLY A 94 14.07 8.16 8.33
CA GLY A 94 13.72 8.78 7.06
C GLY A 94 12.25 8.55 6.68
N VAL A 95 11.81 9.20 5.62
CA VAL A 95 10.49 8.97 5.04
C VAL A 95 10.60 7.86 4.01
N PHE A 96 9.70 6.89 4.08
CA PHE A 96 9.61 5.78 3.12
C PHE A 96 8.38 5.97 2.22
N ILE A 97 8.47 5.48 0.99
CA ILE A 97 7.28 5.21 0.18
C ILE A 97 6.69 3.92 0.71
N GLY A 98 5.55 4.02 1.39
CA GLY A 98 4.88 2.89 2.03
C GLY A 98 3.70 2.39 1.23
N ALA A 99 3.51 1.06 1.24
CA ALA A 99 2.25 0.42 0.95
C ALA A 99 1.70 -0.20 2.25
N LEU A 100 0.58 0.33 2.71
CA LEU A 100 -0.10 -0.12 3.92
C LEU A 100 -1.14 -1.14 3.55
N VAL A 101 -1.05 -2.32 4.12
CA VAL A 101 -1.99 -3.42 3.91
C VAL A 101 -2.99 -3.42 5.06
N LEU A 102 -4.22 -3.06 4.73
CA LEU A 102 -5.34 -3.00 5.67
C LEU A 102 -6.10 -4.30 5.53
N GLY A 103 -5.88 -5.23 6.47
CA GLY A 103 -6.46 -6.57 6.40
C GLY A 103 -7.96 -6.60 6.71
N ALA A 104 -8.66 -7.51 6.05
CA ALA A 104 -10.07 -7.78 6.30
C ALA A 104 -10.36 -8.25 7.75
N ASP A 105 -9.35 -8.76 8.44
CA ASP A 105 -9.37 -9.19 9.84
C ASP A 105 -8.98 -8.08 10.84
N GLY A 106 -8.71 -6.85 10.33
CA GLY A 106 -8.23 -5.72 11.12
C GLY A 106 -6.72 -5.65 11.28
N SER A 107 -5.99 -6.61 10.72
CA SER A 107 -4.53 -6.58 10.71
C SER A 107 -4.00 -5.37 9.92
N LEU A 108 -2.79 -4.96 10.26
CA LEU A 108 -2.05 -3.93 9.54
C LEU A 108 -0.66 -4.46 9.23
N ALA A 109 -0.31 -4.51 7.98
CA ALA A 109 1.05 -4.78 7.55
C ALA A 109 1.61 -3.61 6.72
N VAL A 110 2.92 -3.52 6.70
CA VAL A 110 3.63 -2.43 6.02
C VAL A 110 4.63 -3.03 5.05
N TYR A 111 4.60 -2.51 3.84
CA TYR A 111 5.65 -2.69 2.86
C TYR A 111 6.31 -1.34 2.60
N THR A 112 7.64 -1.30 2.50
CA THR A 112 8.41 -0.11 2.14
C THR A 112 9.14 -0.35 0.83
N LYS A 113 8.99 0.56 -0.14
CA LYS A 113 9.63 0.49 -1.45
C LYS A 113 11.14 0.31 -1.32
N GLN A 114 11.67 -0.75 -1.92
CA GLN A 114 13.07 -1.14 -1.80
C GLN A 114 13.97 -0.39 -2.79
N HIS A 115 13.48 -0.15 -3.99
CA HIS A 115 14.23 0.47 -5.06
C HIS A 115 13.60 1.83 -5.41
N LEU A 116 14.34 2.89 -5.11
CA LEU A 116 13.91 4.24 -5.46
C LEU A 116 14.15 4.52 -6.96
N HIS A 117 13.21 5.25 -7.57
CA HIS A 117 13.45 5.82 -8.88
C HIS A 117 14.44 7.00 -8.75
N PRO A 118 15.33 7.23 -9.71
CA PRO A 118 16.25 8.38 -9.68
C PRO A 118 15.53 9.70 -9.38
N GLY A 119 15.98 10.41 -8.34
CA GLY A 119 15.40 11.66 -7.84
C GLY A 119 14.50 11.48 -6.61
N GLU A 120 13.99 10.28 -6.31
CA GLU A 120 13.20 10.04 -5.10
C GLU A 120 14.05 10.12 -3.82
N GLU A 121 15.34 9.86 -3.91
CA GLU A 121 16.29 9.92 -2.79
C GLU A 121 16.41 11.33 -2.16
N VAL A 122 15.91 12.36 -2.82
CA VAL A 122 15.83 13.72 -2.29
C VAL A 122 14.80 13.82 -1.16
N ALA A 123 13.74 13.01 -1.21
CA ALA A 123 12.62 13.05 -0.26
C ALA A 123 12.41 11.75 0.50
N PHE A 124 12.87 10.64 -0.04
CA PHE A 124 12.62 9.30 0.50
C PHE A 124 13.92 8.53 0.73
N VAL A 125 13.83 7.54 1.60
CA VAL A 125 14.90 6.55 1.80
C VAL A 125 14.42 5.18 1.31
N ALA A 126 15.34 4.38 0.79
CA ALA A 126 15.06 3.01 0.36
C ALA A 126 14.64 2.17 1.57
N GLY A 127 13.57 1.43 1.39
CA GLY A 127 13.02 0.51 2.37
C GLY A 127 13.58 -0.91 2.25
N GLN A 128 13.00 -1.83 3.00
CA GLN A 128 13.41 -3.24 3.02
C GLN A 128 12.28 -4.18 2.55
N GLY A 129 11.22 -3.64 1.96
CA GLY A 129 10.05 -4.43 1.59
C GLY A 129 9.12 -4.66 2.76
N GLY A 130 8.53 -5.84 2.81
CA GLY A 130 7.59 -6.29 3.83
C GLY A 130 7.28 -7.77 3.65
N ALA A 131 6.50 -8.33 4.56
CA ALA A 131 6.04 -9.70 4.46
C ALA A 131 5.07 -9.88 3.27
N ALA A 132 5.07 -11.06 2.68
CA ALA A 132 4.04 -11.43 1.71
C ALA A 132 2.68 -11.54 2.40
N LEU A 133 1.61 -11.33 1.63
CA LEU A 133 0.25 -11.55 2.09
C LEU A 133 -0.07 -13.05 1.96
N GLU A 134 -0.55 -13.64 3.05
CA GLU A 134 -1.02 -15.03 3.02
C GLU A 134 -2.48 -15.06 2.53
N TRP A 135 -2.75 -15.86 1.51
CA TRP A 135 -4.09 -16.02 0.94
C TRP A 135 -4.36 -17.48 0.62
N ALA A 136 -5.14 -18.15 1.47
CA ALA A 136 -5.36 -19.58 1.39
C ALA A 136 -4.03 -20.34 1.28
N ASP A 137 -3.75 -20.97 0.14
CA ASP A 137 -2.51 -21.68 -0.12
C ASP A 137 -1.45 -20.83 -0.87
N ASP A 138 -1.79 -19.56 -1.17
CA ASP A 138 -0.93 -18.66 -1.91
C ASP A 138 -0.24 -17.62 -1.01
N ARG A 139 0.93 -17.18 -1.46
CA ARG A 139 1.70 -16.07 -0.86
C ARG A 139 1.92 -14.98 -1.90
N ILE A 140 1.33 -13.82 -1.65
CA ILE A 140 1.36 -12.68 -2.58
C ILE A 140 2.42 -11.71 -2.12
N ALA A 141 3.46 -11.51 -2.92
CA ALA A 141 4.47 -10.49 -2.67
C ALA A 141 4.03 -9.14 -3.21
N LEU A 142 4.49 -8.07 -2.55
CA LEU A 142 4.24 -6.71 -2.98
C LEU A 142 5.48 -6.14 -3.70
N ALA A 143 5.22 -5.30 -4.69
CA ALA A 143 6.22 -4.49 -5.37
C ALA A 143 5.64 -3.09 -5.60
N VAL A 144 6.44 -2.05 -5.35
CA VAL A 144 6.04 -0.67 -5.57
C VAL A 144 6.89 -0.06 -6.68
N CYS A 145 6.24 0.26 -7.81
CA CYS A 145 6.84 1.01 -8.93
C CYS A 145 8.22 0.47 -9.35
N ALA A 146 9.32 1.17 -9.04
CA ALA A 146 10.68 0.80 -9.44
C ALA A 146 11.11 -0.60 -8.96
N ASP A 147 10.52 -1.15 -7.88
CA ASP A 147 10.79 -2.51 -7.45
C ASP A 147 10.57 -3.52 -8.58
N PHE A 148 9.52 -3.32 -9.37
CA PHE A 148 9.19 -4.17 -10.51
C PHE A 148 10.29 -4.19 -11.59
N SER A 149 11.07 -3.13 -11.71
CA SER A 149 12.12 -3.00 -12.72
C SER A 149 13.44 -3.68 -12.32
N HIS A 150 13.55 -4.17 -11.10
CA HIS A 150 14.74 -4.82 -10.57
C HIS A 150 14.58 -6.34 -10.56
N ALA A 151 15.36 -7.06 -11.37
CA ALA A 151 15.29 -8.51 -11.47
C ALA A 151 15.55 -9.27 -10.15
N SER A 152 16.25 -8.64 -9.20
CA SER A 152 16.45 -9.19 -7.86
C SER A 152 15.13 -9.26 -7.07
N HIS A 153 14.20 -8.33 -7.28
CA HIS A 153 12.98 -8.24 -6.50
C HIS A 153 12.08 -9.48 -6.66
N PRO A 154 11.61 -9.85 -7.87
CA PRO A 154 10.79 -11.05 -8.03
C PRO A 154 11.55 -12.33 -7.69
N ARG A 155 12.88 -12.39 -7.91
CA ARG A 155 13.69 -13.54 -7.52
C ARG A 155 13.67 -13.76 -6.01
N LEU A 156 13.91 -12.71 -5.21
CA LEU A 156 13.88 -12.79 -3.75
C LEU A 156 12.47 -13.11 -3.23
N ALA A 157 11.43 -12.57 -3.84
CA ALA A 157 10.05 -12.91 -3.51
C ALA A 157 9.78 -14.41 -3.74
N ALA A 158 10.19 -14.97 -4.88
CA ALA A 158 10.04 -16.38 -5.18
C ALA A 158 10.88 -17.27 -4.23
N GLU A 159 12.12 -16.89 -3.91
CA GLU A 159 12.96 -17.59 -2.93
C GLU A 159 12.34 -17.58 -1.51
N ALA A 160 11.59 -16.52 -1.18
CA ALA A 160 10.80 -16.42 0.06
C ALA A 160 9.47 -17.19 0.01
N GLY A 161 9.18 -17.86 -1.11
CA GLY A 161 7.99 -18.71 -1.28
C GLY A 161 6.77 -17.98 -1.81
N ALA A 162 6.91 -16.78 -2.39
CA ALA A 162 5.79 -16.12 -3.05
C ALA A 162 5.34 -16.93 -4.29
N THR A 163 4.01 -17.06 -4.45
CA THR A 163 3.35 -17.74 -5.57
C THR A 163 2.73 -16.74 -6.55
N ALA A 164 2.54 -15.48 -6.10
CA ALA A 164 2.05 -14.35 -6.88
C ALA A 164 2.65 -13.02 -6.36
#